data_56e5394084009363bf8b0c60454f8c05
#
_entry.id   56e5394084009363bf8b0c60454f8c05
#
_cell.length_a   1.000
_cell.length_b   1.000
_cell.length_c   1.000
_cell.angle_alpha   90.00
_cell.angle_beta   90.00
_cell.angle_gamma   90.00
#
_symmetry.space_group_name_H-M   'P 1'
#
loop_
_entity.id
_entity.type
_entity.pdbx_description
1 polymer ?
#
loop_
_entity_poly.entity_id
_entity_poly.type
_entity_poly.pdbx_seq_one_letter_code
_entity_poly.pdbx_strand_id
1 'polypeptide(L)'
;MLLEERLQDMDFTDRIEENIQKTAEKLQSGSVIDVESMIPLMDDSPYPNKIMDVPYGTRTEKEKLDIFYPASGRGPWPVFMEVHGGAWYFGQKKSVEFEPFLAGLERGFACVSLGYTLSPEGHYPLPVQEIKAAVRFLRKNAEKYCLDPEKIVLWGGSAGAHLASLAAVSCDTGYLDKDLFGLDAVSAKPNVLALWFGCFDYLHNGRFLEDWIYQNFFGTENLAAIQGILELSSPLSHITEKVCPTLLQHGTADTTVPWQQSQGYYDALVKAGAGERCRLDLLPDCRHADAAMFARENVEKVFDFAETFLGRTGK
;
A
#
# COMPACT_ATOMS: atom_id res chain seq x y z
N MET A 1 5.51 22.26 15.38
CA MET A 1 4.89 21.01 15.84
C MET A 1 5.72 19.89 15.26
N LEU A 2 6.34 19.11 16.11
CA LEU A 2 7.21 18.00 15.68
C LEU A 2 6.33 16.89 15.07
N LEU A 3 6.89 16.05 14.18
CA LEU A 3 6.19 14.90 13.57
C LEU A 3 5.53 14.01 14.65
N GLU A 4 6.18 13.85 15.79
CA GLU A 4 5.67 13.09 16.95
C GLU A 4 4.34 13.62 17.52
N GLU A 5 4.14 14.94 17.60
CA GLU A 5 2.87 15.51 18.08
C GLU A 5 1.74 15.30 17.07
N ARG A 6 2.06 15.28 15.76
CA ARG A 6 1.08 15.03 14.69
C ARG A 6 0.67 13.55 14.62
N LEU A 7 1.60 12.63 14.85
CA LEU A 7 1.32 11.19 14.80
C LEU A 7 0.46 10.70 15.98
N GLN A 8 0.49 11.38 17.13
CA GLN A 8 -0.33 11.02 18.31
C GLN A 8 -1.84 11.23 18.10
N ASP A 9 -2.24 12.13 17.20
CA ASP A 9 -3.65 12.42 16.91
C ASP A 9 -4.20 11.67 15.69
N MET A 10 -3.42 10.72 15.14
CA MET A 10 -3.76 9.99 13.90
C MET A 10 -4.55 8.70 14.16
N ASP A 11 -5.74 8.81 14.76
CA ASP A 11 -6.69 7.70 14.78
C ASP A 11 -7.68 7.86 13.61
N PHE A 12 -7.54 7.04 12.60
CA PHE A 12 -8.39 7.07 11.40
C PHE A 12 -9.55 6.08 11.47
N THR A 13 -9.63 5.23 12.49
CA THR A 13 -10.63 4.16 12.57
C THR A 13 -12.05 4.67 12.41
N ASP A 14 -12.45 5.61 13.28
CA ASP A 14 -13.83 6.15 13.26
C ASP A 14 -14.12 6.86 11.93
N ARG A 15 -13.13 7.55 11.35
CA ARG A 15 -13.26 8.21 10.05
C ARG A 15 -13.45 7.22 8.90
N ILE A 16 -12.73 6.11 8.90
CA ILE A 16 -12.85 5.07 7.88
C ILE A 16 -14.25 4.45 7.94
N GLU A 17 -14.72 4.08 9.14
CA GLU A 17 -16.05 3.52 9.35
C GLU A 17 -17.14 4.51 8.91
N GLU A 18 -17.03 5.79 9.30
CA GLU A 18 -17.96 6.86 8.91
C GLU A 18 -17.98 7.08 7.39
N ASN A 19 -16.82 7.07 6.74
CA ASN A 19 -16.70 7.22 5.28
C ASN A 19 -17.36 6.06 4.54
N ILE A 20 -17.14 4.83 4.99
CA ILE A 20 -17.78 3.63 4.42
C ILE A 20 -19.30 3.77 4.53
N GLN A 21 -19.83 4.10 5.71
CA GLN A 21 -21.26 4.26 5.94
C GLN A 21 -21.86 5.39 5.09
N LYS A 22 -21.26 6.59 5.13
CA LYS A 22 -21.73 7.75 4.34
C LYS A 22 -21.74 7.45 2.83
N THR A 23 -20.76 6.68 2.37
CA THR A 23 -20.69 6.30 0.96
C THR A 23 -21.80 5.33 0.59
N ALA A 24 -22.05 4.32 1.40
CA ALA A 24 -23.17 3.40 1.18
C ALA A 24 -24.51 4.14 1.09
N GLU A 25 -24.78 5.08 1.99
CA GLU A 25 -25.99 5.92 1.99
C GLU A 25 -26.11 6.77 0.72
N LYS A 26 -25.01 7.40 0.28
CA LYS A 26 -24.99 8.23 -0.94
C LYS A 26 -25.15 7.41 -2.21
N LEU A 27 -24.51 6.23 -2.30
CA LEU A 27 -24.71 5.31 -3.43
C LEU A 27 -26.18 4.89 -3.56
N GLN A 28 -26.83 4.56 -2.44
CA GLN A 28 -28.26 4.21 -2.42
C GLN A 28 -29.16 5.37 -2.86
N SER A 29 -28.77 6.61 -2.55
CA SER A 29 -29.53 7.82 -2.94
C SER A 29 -29.20 8.33 -4.34
N GLY A 30 -28.20 7.76 -5.03
CA GLY A 30 -27.70 8.25 -6.33
C GLY A 30 -27.00 9.60 -6.26
N SER A 31 -26.52 10.01 -5.09
CA SER A 31 -25.83 11.28 -4.89
C SER A 31 -24.37 11.20 -5.36
N VAL A 32 -23.84 12.33 -5.82
CA VAL A 32 -22.40 12.46 -6.17
C VAL A 32 -21.57 12.40 -4.90
N ILE A 33 -20.47 11.63 -4.95
CA ILE A 33 -19.55 11.47 -3.85
C ILE A 33 -18.22 12.13 -4.23
N ASP A 34 -17.77 13.08 -3.44
CA ASP A 34 -16.40 13.60 -3.52
C ASP A 34 -15.49 12.71 -2.65
N VAL A 35 -14.95 11.67 -3.26
CA VAL A 35 -14.11 10.67 -2.57
C VAL A 35 -12.73 11.21 -2.17
N GLU A 36 -12.25 12.26 -2.86
CA GLU A 36 -10.95 12.85 -2.57
C GLU A 36 -10.96 13.65 -1.27
N SER A 37 -12.07 14.34 -0.97
CA SER A 37 -12.20 15.13 0.25
C SER A 37 -12.37 14.30 1.53
N MET A 38 -12.63 13.00 1.40
CA MET A 38 -12.91 12.12 2.54
C MET A 38 -11.66 11.83 3.39
N ILE A 39 -10.48 11.83 2.75
CA ILE A 39 -9.19 11.71 3.46
C ILE A 39 -8.40 13.00 3.22
N PRO A 40 -8.13 13.81 4.25
CA PRO A 40 -7.44 15.08 4.09
C PRO A 40 -6.03 14.92 3.52
N LEU A 41 -5.57 15.93 2.81
CA LEU A 41 -4.17 16.06 2.43
C LEU A 41 -3.30 16.44 3.62
N MET A 42 -2.09 15.93 3.68
CA MET A 42 -1.09 16.36 4.65
C MET A 42 -0.56 17.76 4.29
N ASP A 43 -0.09 18.50 5.29
CA ASP A 43 0.70 19.69 5.08
C ASP A 43 2.14 19.31 4.69
N ASP A 44 2.49 19.52 3.44
CA ASP A 44 3.81 19.19 2.90
C ASP A 44 4.81 20.39 2.96
N SER A 45 4.41 21.52 3.55
CA SER A 45 5.26 22.72 3.68
C SER A 45 6.55 22.49 4.50
N PRO A 46 6.59 21.61 5.51
CA PRO A 46 7.82 21.30 6.24
C PRO A 46 8.87 20.52 5.42
N TYR A 47 8.50 19.99 4.26
CA TYR A 47 9.34 19.14 3.42
C TYR A 47 9.72 19.83 2.10
N PRO A 48 10.73 20.74 2.10
CA PRO A 48 11.06 21.53 0.90
C PRO A 48 11.72 20.71 -0.22
N ASN A 49 12.41 19.61 0.12
CA ASN A 49 13.10 18.77 -0.84
C ASN A 49 12.15 17.74 -1.43
N LYS A 50 11.41 18.11 -2.46
CA LYS A 50 10.41 17.24 -3.08
C LYS A 50 10.24 17.53 -4.57
N ILE A 51 9.77 16.52 -5.30
CA ILE A 51 9.30 16.64 -6.67
C ILE A 51 7.85 16.12 -6.69
N MET A 52 6.93 16.99 -7.10
CA MET A 52 5.50 16.71 -7.06
C MET A 52 4.98 16.33 -8.45
N ASP A 53 3.89 15.57 -8.48
CA ASP A 53 3.11 15.26 -9.68
C ASP A 53 3.93 14.64 -10.81
N VAL A 54 4.89 13.78 -10.46
CA VAL A 54 5.71 13.05 -11.44
C VAL A 54 4.84 12.01 -12.15
N PRO A 55 4.56 12.13 -13.44
CA PRO A 55 3.75 11.15 -14.15
C PRO A 55 4.55 9.86 -14.36
N TYR A 56 4.04 8.75 -13.88
CA TYR A 56 4.56 7.42 -14.19
C TYR A 56 3.77 6.72 -15.30
N GLY A 57 2.60 7.28 -15.62
CA GLY A 57 1.70 6.85 -16.67
C GLY A 57 0.98 8.00 -17.35
N THR A 58 0.15 7.70 -18.34
CA THR A 58 -0.55 8.70 -19.17
C THR A 58 -2.01 8.32 -19.47
N ARG A 59 -2.56 7.32 -18.80
CA ARG A 59 -3.93 6.83 -19.04
C ARG A 59 -4.96 7.60 -18.23
N THR A 60 -4.59 7.97 -17.01
CA THR A 60 -5.44 8.74 -16.10
C THR A 60 -4.65 9.85 -15.43
N GLU A 61 -5.35 10.84 -14.89
CA GLU A 61 -4.73 11.92 -14.11
C GLU A 61 -4.19 11.44 -12.75
N LYS A 62 -4.58 10.23 -12.31
CA LYS A 62 -4.13 9.61 -11.06
C LYS A 62 -2.75 8.94 -11.18
N GLU A 63 -2.27 8.64 -12.38
CA GLU A 63 -0.98 7.99 -12.64
C GLU A 63 0.21 8.92 -12.40
N LYS A 64 0.27 9.49 -11.18
CA LYS A 64 1.31 10.40 -10.71
C LYS A 64 1.82 9.96 -9.34
N LEU A 65 3.06 10.34 -9.04
CA LEU A 65 3.65 10.14 -7.73
C LEU A 65 4.39 11.40 -7.26
N ASP A 66 4.54 11.52 -5.95
CA ASP A 66 5.32 12.58 -5.31
C ASP A 66 6.55 11.96 -4.66
N ILE A 67 7.71 12.59 -4.81
CA ILE A 67 8.97 12.10 -4.25
C ILE A 67 9.48 13.12 -3.24
N PHE A 68 9.66 12.70 -2.01
CA PHE A 68 10.25 13.48 -0.93
C PHE A 68 11.66 12.97 -0.64
N TYR A 69 12.59 13.88 -0.44
CA TYR A 69 14.00 13.56 -0.25
C TYR A 69 14.49 13.98 1.14
N PRO A 70 15.50 13.27 1.69
CA PRO A 70 16.19 13.70 2.91
C PRO A 70 16.67 15.13 2.84
N ALA A 71 16.65 15.82 3.99
CA ALA A 71 17.10 17.21 4.11
C ALA A 71 18.61 17.35 3.85
N SER A 72 19.39 16.30 4.06
CA SER A 72 20.85 16.29 3.91
C SER A 72 21.36 14.93 3.39
N GLY A 73 22.59 14.90 2.94
CA GLY A 73 23.21 13.71 2.37
C GLY A 73 23.24 13.73 0.84
N ARG A 74 23.65 12.61 0.27
CA ARG A 74 23.74 12.41 -1.18
C ARG A 74 23.19 11.03 -1.53
N GLY A 75 22.31 10.97 -2.54
CA GLY A 75 21.85 9.69 -3.10
C GLY A 75 22.96 8.93 -3.85
N PRO A 76 22.61 7.82 -4.52
CA PRO A 76 21.24 7.40 -4.77
C PRO A 76 20.53 6.93 -3.50
N TRP A 77 19.26 7.37 -3.35
CA TRP A 77 18.47 7.10 -2.16
C TRP A 77 17.67 5.80 -2.32
N PRO A 78 17.70 4.88 -1.34
CA PRO A 78 16.70 3.81 -1.28
C PRO A 78 15.30 4.40 -1.17
N VAL A 79 14.31 3.66 -1.64
CA VAL A 79 12.94 4.16 -1.80
C VAL A 79 12.00 3.45 -0.82
N PHE A 80 11.19 4.23 -0.11
CA PHE A 80 9.95 3.76 0.50
C PHE A 80 8.77 4.33 -0.31
N MET A 81 8.03 3.46 -0.99
CA MET A 81 6.85 3.83 -1.75
C MET A 81 5.59 3.38 -1.00
N GLU A 82 4.80 4.37 -0.60
CA GLU A 82 3.49 4.15 0.01
C GLU A 82 2.44 3.91 -1.06
N VAL A 83 1.60 2.91 -0.82
CA VAL A 83 0.35 2.63 -1.53
C VAL A 83 -0.79 2.86 -0.55
N HIS A 84 -1.52 3.96 -0.72
CA HIS A 84 -2.55 4.38 0.21
C HIS A 84 -3.73 3.39 0.32
N GLY A 85 -4.40 3.41 1.46
CA GLY A 85 -5.63 2.65 1.72
C GLY A 85 -6.87 3.28 1.10
N GLY A 86 -8.05 2.97 1.68
CA GLY A 86 -9.32 3.57 1.29
C GLY A 86 -10.25 2.68 0.48
N ALA A 87 -10.27 1.36 0.76
CA ALA A 87 -11.23 0.40 0.17
C ALA A 87 -11.27 0.44 -1.37
N TRP A 88 -10.14 0.77 -2.03
CA TRP A 88 -10.00 0.95 -3.48
C TRP A 88 -10.93 2.03 -4.07
N TYR A 89 -11.62 2.76 -3.24
CA TYR A 89 -12.64 3.74 -3.60
C TYR A 89 -12.31 5.15 -3.10
N PHE A 90 -11.60 5.27 -1.98
CA PHE A 90 -11.20 6.52 -1.34
C PHE A 90 -9.69 6.74 -1.40
N GLY A 91 -9.29 7.92 -0.98
CA GLY A 91 -7.89 8.27 -0.80
C GLY A 91 -7.26 8.89 -2.03
N GLN A 92 -6.07 9.36 -1.82
CA GLN A 92 -5.24 9.98 -2.85
C GLN A 92 -3.79 10.02 -2.36
N LYS A 93 -2.85 10.20 -3.29
CA LYS A 93 -1.47 10.46 -2.91
C LYS A 93 -1.37 11.68 -1.98
N LYS A 94 -0.36 11.68 -1.13
CA LYS A 94 -0.13 12.77 -0.15
C LYS A 94 -1.31 12.98 0.81
N SER A 95 -2.07 11.94 1.12
CA SER A 95 -3.04 11.99 2.21
C SER A 95 -2.31 12.08 3.56
N VAL A 96 -3.04 12.46 4.63
CA VAL A 96 -2.45 12.48 5.98
C VAL A 96 -1.93 11.10 6.40
N GLU A 97 -2.44 10.01 5.84
CA GLU A 97 -1.96 8.65 6.08
C GLU A 97 -0.51 8.43 5.59
N PHE A 98 -0.03 9.26 4.67
CA PHE A 98 1.35 9.20 4.20
C PHE A 98 2.36 9.82 5.19
N GLU A 99 1.93 10.67 6.11
CA GLU A 99 2.84 11.42 6.99
C GLU A 99 3.78 10.52 7.82
N PRO A 100 3.36 9.37 8.39
CA PRO A 100 4.25 8.45 9.10
C PRO A 100 5.41 7.91 8.26
N PHE A 101 5.19 7.74 6.96
CA PHE A 101 6.21 7.24 6.03
C PHE A 101 7.36 8.22 5.84
N LEU A 102 7.13 9.51 6.09
CA LEU A 102 8.16 10.56 6.01
C LEU A 102 9.24 10.45 7.09
N ALA A 103 9.03 9.62 8.14
CA ALA A 103 10.09 9.25 9.06
C ALA A 103 11.30 8.62 8.35
N GLY A 104 11.08 8.00 7.19
CA GLY A 104 12.15 7.46 6.34
C GLY A 104 13.15 8.50 5.84
N LEU A 105 12.76 9.77 5.74
CA LEU A 105 13.66 10.86 5.34
C LEU A 105 14.81 11.04 6.34
N GLU A 106 14.54 10.88 7.64
CA GLU A 106 15.55 10.95 8.69
C GLU A 106 16.51 9.76 8.65
N ARG A 107 16.06 8.63 8.10
CA ARG A 107 16.84 7.40 7.91
C ARG A 107 17.52 7.35 6.53
N GLY A 108 17.45 8.41 5.75
CA GLY A 108 18.09 8.52 4.45
C GLY A 108 17.41 7.69 3.35
N PHE A 109 16.08 7.59 3.39
CA PHE A 109 15.25 7.08 2.29
C PHE A 109 14.61 8.22 1.53
N ALA A 110 14.39 8.06 0.25
CA ALA A 110 13.39 8.83 -0.47
C ALA A 110 12.02 8.22 -0.20
N CYS A 111 11.05 9.04 0.21
CA CYS A 111 9.69 8.61 0.47
C CYS A 111 8.80 9.01 -0.72
N VAL A 112 8.07 8.05 -1.26
CA VAL A 112 7.24 8.21 -2.45
C VAL A 112 5.79 7.97 -2.10
N SER A 113 4.92 8.94 -2.37
CA SER A 113 3.47 8.76 -2.29
C SER A 113 2.89 8.54 -3.68
N LEU A 114 2.18 7.44 -3.85
CA LEU A 114 1.69 6.97 -5.14
C LEU A 114 0.20 7.23 -5.29
N GLY A 115 -0.18 7.90 -6.41
CA GLY A 115 -1.56 7.92 -6.89
C GLY A 115 -1.82 6.71 -7.78
N TYR A 116 -3.01 6.17 -7.71
CA TYR A 116 -3.51 5.12 -8.58
C TYR A 116 -5.00 5.31 -8.83
N THR A 117 -5.53 4.71 -9.91
CA THR A 117 -6.92 4.88 -10.29
C THR A 117 -7.86 4.13 -9.36
N LEU A 118 -8.80 4.86 -8.76
CA LEU A 118 -9.80 4.34 -7.84
C LEU A 118 -11.07 3.90 -8.57
N SER A 119 -11.89 3.09 -7.90
CA SER A 119 -13.24 2.79 -8.35
C SER A 119 -14.15 4.02 -8.19
N PRO A 120 -15.12 4.26 -9.07
CA PRO A 120 -15.48 3.44 -10.24
C PRO A 120 -14.72 3.81 -11.53
N GLU A 121 -13.74 4.72 -11.51
CA GLU A 121 -12.98 5.13 -12.70
C GLU A 121 -12.09 3.99 -13.24
N GLY A 122 -11.60 3.15 -12.33
CA GLY A 122 -10.83 1.94 -12.63
C GLY A 122 -11.25 0.77 -11.75
N HIS A 123 -11.27 -0.42 -12.35
CA HIS A 123 -11.59 -1.67 -11.68
C HIS A 123 -10.37 -2.60 -11.70
N TYR A 124 -10.40 -3.61 -10.83
CA TYR A 124 -9.44 -4.69 -10.92
C TYR A 124 -9.34 -5.23 -12.36
N PRO A 125 -8.14 -5.47 -12.92
CA PRO A 125 -6.82 -5.45 -12.25
C PRO A 125 -6.04 -4.12 -12.39
N LEU A 126 -6.64 -3.04 -12.90
CA LEU A 126 -5.94 -1.79 -13.23
C LEU A 126 -5.09 -1.22 -12.08
N PRO A 127 -5.59 -1.06 -10.84
CA PRO A 127 -4.78 -0.50 -9.75
C PRO A 127 -3.51 -1.30 -9.47
N VAL A 128 -3.56 -2.64 -9.55
CA VAL A 128 -2.39 -3.51 -9.37
C VAL A 128 -1.36 -3.30 -10.47
N GLN A 129 -1.81 -3.19 -11.71
CA GLN A 129 -0.95 -2.94 -12.88
C GLN A 129 -0.29 -1.56 -12.79
N GLU A 130 -0.99 -0.54 -12.28
CA GLU A 130 -0.46 0.80 -12.06
C GLU A 130 0.64 0.80 -11.00
N ILE A 131 0.49 0.08 -9.89
CA ILE A 131 1.55 -0.07 -8.88
C ILE A 131 2.78 -0.75 -9.48
N LYS A 132 2.61 -1.83 -10.24
CA LYS A 132 3.72 -2.49 -10.96
C LYS A 132 4.41 -1.52 -11.92
N ALA A 133 3.63 -0.73 -12.66
CA ALA A 133 4.16 0.30 -13.57
C ALA A 133 4.94 1.39 -12.84
N ALA A 134 4.47 1.86 -11.68
CA ALA A 134 5.16 2.83 -10.84
C ALA A 134 6.52 2.32 -10.34
N VAL A 135 6.59 1.05 -9.88
CA VAL A 135 7.87 0.43 -9.49
C VAL A 135 8.84 0.36 -10.68
N ARG A 136 8.37 -0.06 -11.85
CA ARG A 136 9.16 -0.08 -13.09
C ARG A 136 9.64 1.32 -13.47
N PHE A 137 8.76 2.31 -13.38
CA PHE A 137 9.09 3.70 -13.69
C PHE A 137 10.20 4.23 -12.78
N LEU A 138 10.12 4.01 -11.46
CA LEU A 138 11.14 4.42 -10.50
C LEU A 138 12.49 3.75 -10.80
N ARG A 139 12.51 2.46 -11.11
CA ARG A 139 13.73 1.75 -11.52
C ARG A 139 14.32 2.30 -12.81
N LYS A 140 13.51 2.46 -13.83
CA LYS A 140 13.93 2.95 -15.14
C LYS A 140 14.52 4.36 -15.08
N ASN A 141 13.97 5.19 -14.19
CA ASN A 141 14.32 6.60 -14.05
C ASN A 141 15.16 6.88 -12.78
N ALA A 142 15.74 5.85 -12.17
CA ALA A 142 16.46 5.95 -10.90
C ALA A 142 17.58 7.00 -10.93
N GLU A 143 18.39 7.04 -11.97
CA GLU A 143 19.44 8.05 -12.16
C GLU A 143 18.87 9.48 -12.19
N LYS A 144 17.79 9.70 -12.95
CA LYS A 144 17.13 11.01 -13.08
C LYS A 144 16.64 11.55 -11.75
N TYR A 145 16.11 10.67 -10.90
CA TYR A 145 15.54 11.03 -9.60
C TYR A 145 16.46 10.72 -8.42
N CYS A 146 17.74 10.40 -8.70
CA CYS A 146 18.76 10.09 -7.68
C CYS A 146 18.28 9.00 -6.69
N LEU A 147 17.67 7.92 -7.19
CA LEU A 147 17.14 6.78 -6.44
C LEU A 147 18.02 5.54 -6.64
N ASP A 148 17.99 4.63 -5.67
CA ASP A 148 18.63 3.32 -5.76
C ASP A 148 17.62 2.30 -6.35
N PRO A 149 17.81 1.85 -7.61
CA PRO A 149 16.85 0.94 -8.26
C PRO A 149 16.77 -0.45 -7.62
N GLU A 150 17.80 -0.82 -6.84
CA GLU A 150 17.89 -2.12 -6.18
C GLU A 150 17.39 -2.08 -4.71
N LYS A 151 16.84 -0.95 -4.27
CA LYS A 151 16.38 -0.76 -2.90
C LYS A 151 15.01 -0.08 -2.85
N ILE A 152 13.98 -0.78 -3.33
CA ILE A 152 12.60 -0.31 -3.32
C ILE A 152 11.78 -1.14 -2.32
N VAL A 153 11.22 -0.46 -1.35
CA VAL A 153 10.24 -1.00 -0.39
C VAL A 153 8.86 -0.54 -0.81
N LEU A 154 7.90 -1.47 -0.90
CA LEU A 154 6.48 -1.13 -0.95
C LEU A 154 5.92 -1.20 0.47
N TRP A 155 5.18 -0.16 0.85
CA TRP A 155 4.47 -0.11 2.11
C TRP A 155 3.02 0.29 1.85
N GLY A 156 2.07 -0.50 2.33
CA GLY A 156 0.65 -0.20 2.15
C GLY A 156 -0.18 -0.57 3.37
N GLY A 157 -1.26 0.19 3.57
CA GLY A 157 -2.29 -0.09 4.59
C GLY A 157 -3.62 -0.51 3.95
N SER A 158 -4.37 -1.42 4.59
CA SER A 158 -5.72 -1.80 4.15
C SER A 158 -5.78 -2.23 2.67
N ALA A 159 -6.58 -1.56 1.85
CA ALA A 159 -6.63 -1.75 0.40
C ALA A 159 -5.25 -1.57 -0.27
N GLY A 160 -4.42 -0.64 0.23
CA GLY A 160 -3.06 -0.45 -0.25
C GLY A 160 -2.15 -1.64 0.04
N ALA A 161 -2.30 -2.29 1.21
CA ALA A 161 -1.57 -3.51 1.52
C ALA A 161 -1.97 -4.67 0.61
N HIS A 162 -3.27 -4.80 0.29
CA HIS A 162 -3.75 -5.74 -0.71
C HIS A 162 -3.07 -5.51 -2.06
N LEU A 163 -3.14 -4.28 -2.58
CA LEU A 163 -2.60 -3.94 -3.90
C LEU A 163 -1.07 -4.12 -3.95
N ALA A 164 -0.35 -3.66 -2.92
CA ALA A 164 1.10 -3.80 -2.83
C ALA A 164 1.54 -5.27 -2.77
N SER A 165 0.85 -6.10 -1.96
CA SER A 165 1.15 -7.53 -1.84
C SER A 165 0.88 -8.26 -3.15
N LEU A 166 -0.28 -8.04 -3.79
CA LEU A 166 -0.62 -8.67 -5.06
C LEU A 166 0.34 -8.24 -6.18
N ALA A 167 0.70 -6.95 -6.25
CA ALA A 167 1.70 -6.47 -7.19
C ALA A 167 3.05 -7.19 -7.03
N ALA A 168 3.46 -7.46 -5.79
CA ALA A 168 4.72 -8.11 -5.49
C ALA A 168 4.69 -9.62 -5.81
N VAL A 169 3.72 -10.37 -5.25
CA VAL A 169 3.68 -11.84 -5.39
C VAL A 169 3.34 -12.27 -6.81
N SER A 170 2.57 -11.48 -7.55
CA SER A 170 2.24 -11.76 -8.96
C SER A 170 3.46 -11.66 -9.89
N CYS A 171 4.54 -10.98 -9.50
CA CYS A 171 5.80 -10.97 -10.25
C CYS A 171 6.46 -12.36 -10.31
N ASP A 172 6.26 -13.19 -9.28
CA ASP A 172 6.85 -14.52 -9.21
C ASP A 172 6.11 -15.56 -10.07
N THR A 173 4.83 -15.30 -10.33
CA THR A 173 3.96 -16.19 -11.13
C THR A 173 3.77 -15.70 -12.57
N GLY A 174 4.23 -14.48 -12.89
CA GLY A 174 3.98 -13.82 -14.17
C GLY A 174 2.54 -13.30 -14.33
N TYR A 175 1.73 -13.37 -13.28
CA TYR A 175 0.37 -12.85 -13.31
C TYR A 175 0.39 -11.31 -13.31
N LEU A 176 -0.41 -10.69 -14.19
CA LEU A 176 -0.45 -9.23 -14.39
C LEU A 176 0.92 -8.61 -14.72
N ASP A 177 1.81 -9.37 -15.37
CA ASP A 177 3.19 -8.93 -15.57
C ASP A 177 3.40 -8.05 -16.80
N LYS A 178 2.41 -8.02 -17.72
CA LYS A 178 2.43 -7.11 -18.86
C LYS A 178 2.34 -5.66 -18.37
N ASP A 179 3.34 -4.88 -18.73
CA ASP A 179 3.40 -3.47 -18.36
C ASP A 179 2.43 -2.61 -19.17
N LEU A 180 1.87 -1.57 -18.54
CA LEU A 180 0.94 -0.64 -19.18
C LEU A 180 1.62 0.33 -20.15
N PHE A 181 2.93 0.58 -19.96
CA PHE A 181 3.69 1.65 -20.65
C PHE A 181 4.94 1.13 -21.36
N GLY A 182 5.03 -0.18 -21.60
CA GLY A 182 6.10 -0.79 -22.39
C GLY A 182 7.42 -0.99 -21.64
N LEU A 183 7.38 -1.06 -20.31
CA LEU A 183 8.55 -1.33 -19.45
C LEU A 183 8.67 -2.81 -19.04
N ASP A 184 8.14 -3.75 -19.83
CA ASP A 184 8.11 -5.17 -19.51
C ASP A 184 9.49 -5.77 -19.16
N ALA A 185 10.55 -5.22 -19.73
CA ALA A 185 11.93 -5.66 -19.43
C ALA A 185 12.46 -5.20 -18.06
N VAL A 186 11.74 -4.29 -17.38
CA VAL A 186 12.11 -3.77 -16.05
C VAL A 186 11.31 -4.52 -15.00
N SER A 187 11.98 -5.02 -13.96
CA SER A 187 11.29 -5.73 -12.87
C SER A 187 10.33 -4.81 -12.11
N ALA A 188 9.09 -5.28 -11.89
CA ALA A 188 8.13 -4.65 -10.99
C ALA A 188 8.23 -5.14 -9.54
N LYS A 189 9.07 -6.15 -9.27
CA LYS A 189 9.17 -6.78 -7.96
C LYS A 189 9.88 -5.85 -6.96
N PRO A 190 9.26 -5.51 -5.81
CA PRO A 190 9.92 -4.77 -4.76
C PRO A 190 11.02 -5.60 -4.08
N ASN A 191 11.92 -4.94 -3.35
CA ASN A 191 12.96 -5.61 -2.58
C ASN A 191 12.47 -6.02 -1.19
N VAL A 192 11.52 -5.28 -0.62
CA VAL A 192 10.89 -5.54 0.68
C VAL A 192 9.42 -5.13 0.61
N LEU A 193 8.56 -5.82 1.36
CA LEU A 193 7.16 -5.46 1.60
C LEU A 193 6.94 -5.11 3.08
N ALA A 194 6.16 -4.07 3.34
CA ALA A 194 5.56 -3.79 4.63
C ALA A 194 4.05 -3.64 4.46
N LEU A 195 3.29 -4.46 5.15
CA LEU A 195 1.84 -4.62 4.92
C LEU A 195 1.09 -4.41 6.23
N TRP A 196 0.28 -3.36 6.29
CA TRP A 196 -0.51 -3.01 7.45
C TRP A 196 -1.98 -3.40 7.24
N PHE A 197 -2.55 -4.16 8.15
CA PHE A 197 -3.97 -4.52 8.23
C PHE A 197 -4.64 -4.79 6.87
N GLY A 198 -4.00 -5.57 6.00
CA GLY A 198 -4.42 -5.79 4.62
C GLY A 198 -5.39 -6.95 4.43
N CYS A 199 -6.05 -6.92 3.27
CA CYS A 199 -6.91 -7.99 2.78
C CYS A 199 -6.10 -8.93 1.88
N PHE A 200 -6.00 -10.21 2.18
CA PHE A 200 -5.12 -11.11 1.44
C PHE A 200 -5.83 -12.35 0.87
N ASP A 201 -7.05 -12.62 1.34
CA ASP A 201 -7.83 -13.77 0.91
C ASP A 201 -9.33 -13.42 0.91
N TYR A 202 -9.97 -13.55 -0.24
CA TYR A 202 -11.40 -13.28 -0.42
C TYR A 202 -12.27 -14.54 -0.43
N LEU A 203 -11.63 -15.73 -0.47
CA LEU A 203 -12.35 -16.99 -0.64
C LEU A 203 -12.51 -17.75 0.67
N HIS A 204 -11.42 -17.95 1.41
CA HIS A 204 -11.40 -18.88 2.54
C HIS A 204 -11.93 -18.25 3.85
N ASN A 205 -11.73 -16.95 4.02
CA ASN A 205 -12.18 -16.22 5.20
C ASN A 205 -13.50 -15.47 4.96
N GLY A 206 -14.14 -15.69 3.81
CA GLY A 206 -15.36 -15.01 3.43
C GLY A 206 -15.14 -13.52 3.09
N ARG A 207 -16.22 -12.89 2.63
CA ARG A 207 -16.25 -11.43 2.43
C ARG A 207 -16.60 -10.78 3.77
N PHE A 208 -15.76 -9.87 4.21
CA PHE A 208 -15.87 -9.16 5.49
C PHE A 208 -16.16 -7.67 5.30
N LEU A 209 -16.01 -7.14 4.10
CA LEU A 209 -16.43 -5.79 3.74
C LEU A 209 -17.83 -5.80 3.12
N GLU A 210 -18.46 -4.64 3.09
CA GLU A 210 -19.74 -4.44 2.41
C GLU A 210 -19.67 -4.82 0.92
N ASP A 211 -20.71 -5.47 0.41
CA ASP A 211 -20.74 -5.96 -0.98
C ASP A 211 -20.50 -4.86 -2.02
N TRP A 212 -20.99 -3.63 -1.78
CA TRP A 212 -20.78 -2.51 -2.68
C TRP A 212 -19.29 -2.17 -2.90
N ILE A 213 -18.43 -2.40 -1.90
CA ILE A 213 -16.99 -2.18 -2.00
C ILE A 213 -16.39 -3.15 -3.03
N TYR A 214 -16.71 -4.44 -2.91
CA TYR A 214 -16.26 -5.44 -3.87
C TYR A 214 -16.86 -5.22 -5.25
N GLN A 215 -18.14 -4.89 -5.33
CA GLN A 215 -18.84 -4.62 -6.59
C GLN A 215 -18.17 -3.48 -7.38
N ASN A 216 -17.82 -2.40 -6.69
CA ASN A 216 -17.08 -1.30 -7.31
C ASN A 216 -15.66 -1.71 -7.70
N PHE A 217 -14.91 -2.40 -6.82
CA PHE A 217 -13.55 -2.80 -7.12
C PHE A 217 -13.47 -3.76 -8.31
N PHE A 218 -14.41 -4.69 -8.43
CA PHE A 218 -14.45 -5.65 -9.53
C PHE A 218 -15.30 -5.19 -10.73
N GLY A 219 -16.01 -4.09 -10.62
CA GLY A 219 -16.87 -3.57 -11.70
C GLY A 219 -18.03 -4.49 -12.03
N THR A 220 -18.61 -5.17 -11.03
CA THR A 220 -19.74 -6.10 -11.22
C THR A 220 -20.66 -6.18 -10.01
N GLU A 221 -21.95 -6.24 -10.24
CA GLU A 221 -22.93 -6.49 -9.18
C GLU A 221 -23.03 -7.98 -8.80
N ASN A 222 -22.59 -8.89 -9.68
CA ASN A 222 -22.70 -10.34 -9.49
C ASN A 222 -21.38 -10.95 -9.03
N LEU A 223 -21.04 -10.78 -7.77
CA LEU A 223 -19.81 -11.33 -7.17
C LEU A 223 -19.77 -12.87 -7.20
N ALA A 224 -20.90 -13.54 -7.24
CA ALA A 224 -20.96 -15.01 -7.34
C ALA A 224 -20.46 -15.51 -8.70
N ALA A 225 -20.59 -14.71 -9.75
CA ALA A 225 -20.13 -15.07 -11.10
C ALA A 225 -18.61 -14.92 -11.29
N ILE A 226 -17.90 -14.26 -10.38
CA ILE A 226 -16.46 -13.94 -10.54
C ILE A 226 -15.55 -14.69 -9.55
N GLN A 227 -15.93 -15.87 -9.08
CA GLN A 227 -15.15 -16.64 -8.10
C GLN A 227 -13.68 -16.84 -8.52
N GLY A 228 -13.43 -17.16 -9.80
CA GLY A 228 -12.06 -17.28 -10.32
C GLY A 228 -11.28 -15.96 -10.33
N ILE A 229 -11.97 -14.80 -10.47
CA ILE A 229 -11.34 -13.48 -10.36
C ILE A 229 -11.04 -13.17 -8.90
N LEU A 230 -11.92 -13.51 -7.97
CA LEU A 230 -11.68 -13.36 -6.52
C LEU A 230 -10.46 -14.17 -6.08
N GLU A 231 -10.31 -15.39 -6.59
CA GLU A 231 -9.12 -16.21 -6.35
C GLU A 231 -7.85 -15.54 -6.89
N LEU A 232 -7.86 -15.12 -8.15
CA LEU A 232 -6.72 -14.48 -8.80
C LEU A 232 -6.40 -13.09 -8.22
N SER A 233 -7.37 -12.41 -7.61
CA SER A 233 -7.16 -11.13 -6.93
C SER A 233 -6.69 -11.29 -5.48
N SER A 234 -6.74 -12.49 -4.93
CA SER A 234 -6.25 -12.79 -3.58
C SER A 234 -4.73 -12.96 -3.58
N PRO A 235 -3.95 -12.09 -2.95
CA PRO A 235 -2.49 -12.22 -2.89
C PRO A 235 -2.02 -13.58 -2.38
N LEU A 236 -2.77 -14.17 -1.46
CA LEU A 236 -2.50 -15.50 -0.88
C LEU A 236 -2.37 -16.59 -1.95
N SER A 237 -3.13 -16.48 -3.06
CA SER A 237 -3.13 -17.48 -4.16
C SER A 237 -1.84 -17.48 -4.99
N HIS A 238 -1.00 -16.44 -4.85
CA HIS A 238 0.23 -16.26 -5.64
C HIS A 238 1.51 -16.44 -4.83
N ILE A 239 1.43 -16.79 -3.55
CA ILE A 239 2.60 -16.95 -2.68
C ILE A 239 3.48 -18.10 -3.18
N THR A 240 4.77 -17.81 -3.35
CA THR A 240 5.83 -18.78 -3.67
C THR A 240 7.01 -18.59 -2.73
N GLU A 241 7.97 -19.51 -2.77
CA GLU A 241 9.24 -19.37 -2.06
C GLU A 241 10.04 -18.12 -2.47
N LYS A 242 9.73 -17.52 -3.63
CA LYS A 242 10.46 -16.38 -4.19
C LYS A 242 9.98 -15.03 -3.68
N VAL A 243 8.92 -14.97 -2.85
CA VAL A 243 8.42 -13.72 -2.30
C VAL A 243 9.55 -12.93 -1.63
N CYS A 244 9.56 -11.60 -1.79
CA CYS A 244 10.53 -10.76 -1.11
C CYS A 244 10.31 -10.75 0.42
N PRO A 245 11.29 -10.32 1.22
CA PRO A 245 11.12 -10.13 2.66
C PRO A 245 9.87 -9.34 2.97
N THR A 246 9.02 -9.84 3.88
CA THR A 246 7.69 -9.29 4.14
C THR A 246 7.46 -9.10 5.63
N LEU A 247 7.15 -7.87 6.04
CA LEU A 247 6.62 -7.54 7.36
C LEU A 247 5.11 -7.35 7.27
N LEU A 248 4.38 -8.05 8.15
CA LEU A 248 2.95 -7.85 8.35
C LEU A 248 2.73 -7.25 9.73
N GLN A 249 1.88 -6.22 9.84
CA GLN A 249 1.45 -5.67 11.12
C GLN A 249 -0.08 -5.51 11.12
N HIS A 250 -0.75 -5.95 12.19
CA HIS A 250 -2.21 -5.96 12.28
C HIS A 250 -2.68 -5.80 13.72
N GLY A 251 -3.73 -5.01 13.92
CA GLY A 251 -4.38 -4.86 15.21
C GLY A 251 -5.32 -6.03 15.55
N THR A 252 -5.26 -6.55 16.77
CA THR A 252 -6.09 -7.70 17.15
C THR A 252 -7.57 -7.38 17.37
N ALA A 253 -7.92 -6.09 17.55
CA ALA A 253 -9.29 -5.59 17.65
C ALA A 253 -9.84 -5.00 16.35
N ASP A 254 -9.18 -5.28 15.20
CA ASP A 254 -9.62 -4.83 13.89
C ASP A 254 -10.93 -5.53 13.49
N THR A 255 -12.01 -4.74 13.38
CA THR A 255 -13.36 -5.19 12.99
C THR A 255 -13.67 -4.91 11.52
N THR A 256 -12.84 -4.11 10.84
CA THR A 256 -12.98 -3.80 9.41
C THR A 256 -12.33 -4.88 8.56
N VAL A 257 -11.09 -5.20 8.86
CA VAL A 257 -10.35 -6.30 8.22
C VAL A 257 -9.89 -7.26 9.33
N PRO A 258 -10.43 -8.48 9.40
CA PRO A 258 -10.04 -9.42 10.45
C PRO A 258 -8.53 -9.71 10.43
N TRP A 259 -7.87 -9.63 11.60
CA TRP A 259 -6.42 -9.86 11.70
C TRP A 259 -5.98 -11.25 11.21
N GLN A 260 -6.91 -12.19 11.15
CA GLN A 260 -6.72 -13.53 10.57
C GLN A 260 -6.30 -13.48 9.09
N GLN A 261 -6.58 -12.37 8.39
CA GLN A 261 -6.08 -12.14 7.03
C GLN A 261 -4.55 -12.10 7.02
N SER A 262 -3.93 -11.34 7.92
CA SER A 262 -2.48 -11.28 8.06
C SER A 262 -1.89 -12.58 8.59
N GLN A 263 -2.56 -13.25 9.51
CA GLN A 263 -2.11 -14.55 10.02
C GLN A 263 -2.10 -15.59 8.90
N GLY A 264 -3.18 -15.71 8.13
CA GLY A 264 -3.28 -16.67 7.03
C GLY A 264 -2.23 -16.42 5.94
N TYR A 265 -1.97 -15.14 5.63
CA TYR A 265 -0.92 -14.76 4.70
C TYR A 265 0.47 -15.15 5.22
N TYR A 266 0.76 -14.86 6.49
CA TYR A 266 2.02 -15.26 7.14
C TYR A 266 2.21 -16.78 7.15
N ASP A 267 1.17 -17.54 7.50
CA ASP A 267 1.21 -19.01 7.50
C ASP A 267 1.50 -19.57 6.10
N ALA A 268 0.93 -18.95 5.06
CA ALA A 268 1.21 -19.31 3.68
C ALA A 268 2.66 -18.99 3.28
N LEU A 269 3.24 -17.87 3.73
CA LEU A 269 4.65 -17.53 3.54
C LEU A 269 5.57 -18.57 4.20
N VAL A 270 5.27 -18.97 5.43
CA VAL A 270 6.02 -20.00 6.15
C VAL A 270 5.92 -21.34 5.41
N LYS A 271 4.72 -21.73 4.99
CA LYS A 271 4.49 -22.97 4.23
C LYS A 271 5.23 -22.99 2.88
N ALA A 272 5.37 -21.83 2.25
CA ALA A 272 6.13 -21.68 0.99
C ALA A 272 7.65 -21.64 1.21
N GLY A 273 8.16 -21.72 2.44
CA GLY A 273 9.59 -21.68 2.74
C GLY A 273 10.17 -20.27 2.86
N ALA A 274 9.33 -19.25 3.00
CA ALA A 274 9.76 -17.86 3.12
C ALA A 274 9.86 -17.36 4.59
N GLY A 275 9.54 -18.19 5.57
CA GLY A 275 9.36 -17.79 6.97
C GLY A 275 10.54 -17.05 7.60
N GLU A 276 11.80 -17.42 7.29
CA GLU A 276 12.99 -16.77 7.84
C GLU A 276 13.18 -15.30 7.43
N ARG A 277 12.51 -14.88 6.36
CA ARG A 277 12.55 -13.50 5.85
C ARG A 277 11.20 -12.77 5.99
N CYS A 278 10.27 -13.35 6.76
CA CYS A 278 8.96 -12.80 6.98
C CYS A 278 8.68 -12.66 8.48
N ARG A 279 7.92 -11.65 8.84
CA ARG A 279 7.56 -11.38 10.23
C ARG A 279 6.10 -10.93 10.29
N LEU A 280 5.40 -11.37 11.33
CA LEU A 280 4.07 -10.91 11.69
C LEU A 280 4.10 -10.29 13.09
N ASP A 281 3.71 -9.03 13.19
CA ASP A 281 3.50 -8.31 14.44
C ASP A 281 1.99 -8.10 14.64
N LEU A 282 1.41 -8.74 15.66
CA LEU A 282 0.05 -8.46 16.09
C LEU A 282 0.08 -7.44 17.22
N LEU A 283 -0.62 -6.32 17.04
CA LEU A 283 -0.72 -5.25 18.02
C LEU A 283 -1.98 -5.47 18.86
N PRO A 284 -1.83 -5.77 20.17
CA PRO A 284 -2.98 -6.01 21.04
C PRO A 284 -3.92 -4.81 21.09
N ASP A 285 -5.23 -5.09 21.08
CA ASP A 285 -6.33 -4.15 21.24
C ASP A 285 -6.38 -2.99 20.20
N CYS A 286 -5.49 -2.98 19.22
CA CYS A 286 -5.52 -2.02 18.12
C CYS A 286 -6.64 -2.33 17.12
N ARG A 287 -7.37 -1.29 16.71
CA ARG A 287 -8.40 -1.34 15.69
C ARG A 287 -7.81 -1.12 14.29
N HIS A 288 -8.67 -1.05 13.27
CA HIS A 288 -8.27 -0.74 11.89
C HIS A 288 -7.74 0.69 11.77
N ALA A 289 -6.52 0.87 11.27
CA ALA A 289 -5.86 2.18 11.16
C ALA A 289 -5.82 2.97 12.49
N ASP A 290 -5.67 2.26 13.59
CA ASP A 290 -5.53 2.80 14.95
C ASP A 290 -4.28 3.69 15.08
N ALA A 291 -4.33 4.69 15.95
CA ALA A 291 -3.20 5.59 16.23
C ALA A 291 -1.91 4.83 16.59
N ALA A 292 -2.03 3.67 17.27
CA ALA A 292 -0.88 2.84 17.62
C ALA A 292 -0.15 2.27 16.38
N MET A 293 -0.85 2.08 15.26
CA MET A 293 -0.23 1.65 13.99
C MET A 293 0.71 2.73 13.46
N PHE A 294 0.33 4.00 13.58
CA PHE A 294 1.06 5.17 13.08
C PHE A 294 2.07 5.70 14.10
N ALA A 295 2.05 5.21 15.34
CA ALA A 295 2.99 5.61 16.39
C ALA A 295 4.44 5.40 15.95
N ARG A 296 5.32 6.35 16.29
CA ARG A 296 6.75 6.34 15.93
C ARG A 296 7.41 4.99 16.21
N GLU A 297 7.16 4.40 17.37
CA GLU A 297 7.72 3.10 17.75
C GLU A 297 7.35 1.98 16.77
N ASN A 298 6.10 1.96 16.28
CA ASN A 298 5.66 0.95 15.32
C ASN A 298 6.22 1.21 13.92
N VAL A 299 6.25 2.46 13.50
CA VAL A 299 6.84 2.92 12.23
C VAL A 299 8.32 2.57 12.16
N GLU A 300 9.08 2.77 13.23
CA GLU A 300 10.51 2.41 13.27
C GLU A 300 10.75 0.91 13.06
N LYS A 301 9.86 0.04 13.53
CA LYS A 301 9.95 -1.43 13.28
C LYS A 301 9.92 -1.77 11.80
N VAL A 302 9.18 -0.99 10.99
CA VAL A 302 9.12 -1.16 9.53
C VAL A 302 10.45 -0.81 8.89
N PHE A 303 11.04 0.32 9.28
CA PHE A 303 12.33 0.73 8.76
C PHE A 303 13.45 -0.23 9.19
N ASP A 304 13.47 -0.66 10.46
CA ASP A 304 14.45 -1.63 10.95
C ASP A 304 14.38 -2.95 10.18
N PHE A 305 13.18 -3.44 9.93
CA PHE A 305 12.96 -4.63 9.12
C PHE A 305 13.50 -4.43 7.70
N ALA A 306 13.14 -3.34 7.04
CA ALA A 306 13.57 -3.07 5.67
C ALA A 306 15.09 -2.93 5.57
N GLU A 307 15.73 -2.19 6.48
CA GLU A 307 17.19 -1.99 6.50
C GLU A 307 17.95 -3.30 6.64
N THR A 308 17.42 -4.26 7.44
CA THR A 308 18.02 -5.58 7.58
C THR A 308 18.17 -6.29 6.23
N PHE A 309 17.16 -6.22 5.37
CA PHE A 309 17.15 -6.90 4.08
C PHE A 309 17.73 -6.06 2.93
N LEU A 310 17.82 -4.75 3.10
CA LEU A 310 18.47 -3.87 2.13
C LEU A 310 19.99 -3.75 2.34
N GLY A 311 20.56 -4.50 3.31
CA GLY A 311 22.00 -4.46 3.63
C GLY A 311 22.43 -3.11 4.20
N ARG A 312 21.52 -2.43 4.92
CA ARG A 312 21.79 -1.18 5.63
C ARG A 312 21.76 -1.48 7.13
N THR A 313 22.91 -1.49 7.77
CA THR A 313 22.96 -1.50 9.24
C THR A 313 22.66 -0.08 9.71
N GLY A 314 21.66 0.07 10.55
CA GLY A 314 21.30 1.37 11.14
C GLY A 314 22.54 2.05 11.75
N LYS A 315 22.65 3.33 11.49
CA LYS A 315 23.68 4.17 12.11
C LYS A 315 23.21 4.60 13.49
#